data_72eeee5d764eb727e2bbb36fa6366706
#
_entry.id   72eeee5d764eb727e2bbb36fa6366706
#
_cell.length_a   1.000
_cell.length_b   1.000
_cell.length_c   1.000
_cell.angle_alpha   90.00
_cell.angle_beta   90.00
_cell.angle_gamma   90.00
#
_symmetry.space_group_name_H-M   'P 1'
#
loop_
_entity.id
_entity.type
_entity.pdbx_description
1 polymer ?
#
loop_
_entity_poly.entity_id
_entity_poly.type
_entity_poly.pdbx_seq_one_letter_code
_entity_poly.pdbx_strand_id
1 'polypeptide(L)'
;CGAKPLFFLDYIACGKNVPERIADIVKGVADGCIQAGAALIGGETAEMPGFYPEDEYDLAGYSTGVVDKDKIIDNSLMKEGDVIIALPSSGVHSNGFSLVRKVFDVEHSDIKAPVEELGGKSVGETLLTPTKIYVKPVLSLVEKVKVKGISHITGGGFYENIPRSIP
;
A
#
# COMPACT_ATOMS: atom_id res chain seq x y z
N CYS A 1 5.85 -10.02 9.43
CA CYS A 1 5.88 -10.95 10.57
C CYS A 1 4.98 -12.19 10.40
N GLY A 2 4.22 -12.33 9.31
CA GLY A 2 3.34 -13.48 9.06
C GLY A 2 2.01 -13.46 9.81
N ALA A 3 1.62 -12.32 10.37
CA ALA A 3 0.36 -12.19 11.11
C ALA A 3 -0.86 -12.23 10.17
N LYS A 4 -1.93 -12.90 10.61
CA LYS A 4 -3.23 -12.83 9.96
C LYS A 4 -3.92 -11.53 10.37
N PRO A 5 -4.31 -10.65 9.44
CA PRO A 5 -5.02 -9.43 9.78
C PRO A 5 -6.40 -9.74 10.34
N LEU A 6 -6.83 -8.97 11.33
CA LEU A 6 -8.14 -9.08 11.96
C LEU A 6 -9.03 -7.89 11.59
N PHE A 7 -8.54 -6.68 11.83
CA PHE A 7 -9.29 -5.47 11.56
C PHE A 7 -8.41 -4.30 11.18
N PHE A 8 -9.05 -3.30 10.63
CA PHE A 8 -8.47 -2.04 10.21
C PHE A 8 -9.32 -0.88 10.73
N LEU A 9 -8.67 0.20 11.13
CA LEU A 9 -9.25 1.50 11.44
C LEU A 9 -8.65 2.52 10.49
N ASP A 10 -9.49 3.34 9.86
CA ASP A 10 -9.03 4.42 9.00
C ASP A 10 -9.04 5.77 9.74
N TYR A 11 -8.25 6.69 9.24
CA TYR A 11 -8.27 8.09 9.64
C TYR A 11 -8.20 8.94 8.38
N ILE A 12 -9.16 9.87 8.26
CA ILE A 12 -9.25 10.80 7.13
C ILE A 12 -9.17 12.22 7.71
N ALA A 13 -8.10 12.96 7.40
CA ALA A 13 -8.00 14.39 7.68
C ALA A 13 -8.24 15.16 6.37
N CYS A 14 -9.09 16.17 6.38
CA CYS A 14 -9.41 16.94 5.17
C CYS A 14 -9.62 18.42 5.47
N GLY A 15 -9.38 19.28 4.47
CA GLY A 15 -9.67 20.71 4.58
C GLY A 15 -11.17 21.00 4.61
N LYS A 16 -11.94 20.21 3.84
CA LYS A 16 -13.40 20.28 3.79
C LYS A 16 -14.03 18.90 3.68
N ASN A 17 -14.97 18.63 4.55
CA ASN A 17 -15.73 17.39 4.52
C ASN A 17 -16.79 17.43 3.41
N VAL A 18 -16.48 16.80 2.26
CA VAL A 18 -17.40 16.59 1.15
C VAL A 18 -17.88 15.15 1.21
N PRO A 19 -19.15 14.89 1.57
CA PRO A 19 -19.64 13.53 1.86
C PRO A 19 -19.37 12.51 0.75
N GLU A 20 -19.55 12.90 -0.51
CA GLU A 20 -19.33 12.05 -1.68
C GLU A 20 -17.86 11.64 -1.80
N ARG A 21 -16.94 12.57 -1.60
CA ARG A 21 -15.49 12.30 -1.61
C ARG A 21 -15.10 11.36 -0.48
N ILE A 22 -15.60 11.60 0.72
CA ILE A 22 -15.34 10.75 1.88
C ILE A 22 -15.89 9.33 1.65
N ALA A 23 -17.09 9.21 1.08
CA ALA A 23 -17.67 7.91 0.75
C ALA A 23 -16.82 7.13 -0.26
N ASP A 24 -16.27 7.78 -1.28
CA ASP A 24 -15.38 7.14 -2.27
C ASP A 24 -14.06 6.69 -1.62
N ILE A 25 -13.48 7.50 -0.73
CA ILE A 25 -12.27 7.13 0.03
C ILE A 25 -12.55 5.91 0.90
N VAL A 26 -13.60 5.93 1.71
CA VAL A 26 -13.97 4.82 2.60
C VAL A 26 -14.28 3.56 1.79
N LYS A 27 -14.92 3.69 0.63
CA LYS A 27 -15.13 2.57 -0.29
C LYS A 27 -13.82 1.92 -0.71
N GLY A 28 -12.82 2.73 -1.09
CA GLY A 28 -11.48 2.23 -1.44
C GLY A 28 -10.81 1.50 -0.28
N VAL A 29 -10.90 2.03 0.95
CA VAL A 29 -10.39 1.38 2.16
C VAL A 29 -11.11 0.05 2.42
N ALA A 30 -12.45 0.02 2.29
CA ALA A 30 -13.26 -1.18 2.46
C ALA A 30 -12.89 -2.27 1.42
N ASP A 31 -12.73 -1.89 0.16
CA ASP A 31 -12.28 -2.80 -0.91
C ASP A 31 -10.90 -3.42 -0.59
N GLY A 32 -9.98 -2.62 -0.06
CA GLY A 32 -8.67 -3.10 0.42
C GLY A 32 -8.79 -4.08 1.59
N CYS A 33 -9.65 -3.79 2.56
CA CYS A 33 -9.93 -4.67 3.70
C CYS A 33 -10.54 -6.01 3.26
N ILE A 34 -11.49 -6.01 2.32
CA ILE A 34 -12.08 -7.23 1.73
C ILE A 34 -10.99 -8.09 1.06
N GLN A 35 -10.13 -7.48 0.27
CA GLN A 35 -9.01 -8.17 -0.38
C GLN A 35 -8.05 -8.77 0.65
N ALA A 36 -7.74 -8.03 1.71
CA ALA A 36 -6.87 -8.49 2.80
C ALA A 36 -7.54 -9.55 3.70
N GLY A 37 -8.87 -9.64 3.72
CA GLY A 37 -9.62 -10.48 4.66
C GLY A 37 -9.63 -9.91 6.08
N ALA A 38 -9.58 -8.57 6.20
CA ALA A 38 -9.69 -7.82 7.45
C ALA A 38 -11.07 -7.16 7.54
N ALA A 39 -11.55 -6.90 8.76
CA ALA A 39 -12.77 -6.14 8.98
C ALA A 39 -12.44 -4.64 9.09
N LEU A 40 -13.11 -3.78 8.33
CA LEU A 40 -13.12 -2.35 8.61
C LEU A 40 -14.13 -2.12 9.74
N ILE A 41 -13.66 -1.80 10.95
CA ILE A 41 -14.51 -1.75 12.14
C ILE A 41 -14.80 -0.34 12.64
N GLY A 42 -14.20 0.67 12.04
CA GLY A 42 -14.36 2.07 12.39
C GLY A 42 -13.20 2.91 11.90
N GLY A 43 -13.17 4.12 12.38
CA GLY A 43 -12.16 5.12 12.03
C GLY A 43 -12.54 6.49 12.53
N GLU A 44 -11.93 7.53 11.98
CA GLU A 44 -12.21 8.93 12.30
C GLU A 44 -12.12 9.77 11.03
N THR A 45 -13.02 10.73 10.89
CA THR A 45 -12.94 11.78 9.85
C THR A 45 -12.84 13.14 10.54
N ALA A 46 -11.73 13.83 10.31
CA ALA A 46 -11.48 15.15 10.89
C ALA A 46 -11.47 16.22 9.80
N GLU A 47 -12.41 17.16 9.87
CA GLU A 47 -12.37 18.39 9.08
C GLU A 47 -11.47 19.40 9.78
N MET A 48 -10.43 19.86 9.07
CA MET A 48 -9.41 20.76 9.61
C MET A 48 -9.25 22.00 8.71
N PRO A 49 -10.23 22.92 8.71
CA PRO A 49 -10.16 24.12 7.92
C PRO A 49 -8.99 25.01 8.34
N GLY A 50 -8.24 25.49 7.36
CA GLY A 50 -7.03 26.31 7.59
C GLY A 50 -5.77 25.51 7.88
N PHE A 51 -5.85 24.20 8.14
CA PHE A 51 -4.71 23.30 8.23
C PHE A 51 -4.45 22.61 6.89
N TYR A 52 -5.49 22.08 6.26
CA TYR A 52 -5.46 21.58 4.87
C TYR A 52 -6.21 22.55 3.94
N PRO A 53 -5.78 22.72 2.68
CA PRO A 53 -6.60 23.29 1.63
C PRO A 53 -7.95 22.55 1.48
N GLU A 54 -9.01 23.22 1.00
CA GLU A 54 -10.35 22.62 0.94
C GLU A 54 -10.45 21.36 0.05
N ASP A 55 -9.59 21.24 -0.93
CA ASP A 55 -9.54 20.12 -1.87
C ASP A 55 -8.53 19.03 -1.50
N GLU A 56 -7.76 19.24 -0.44
CA GLU A 56 -6.74 18.30 0.02
C GLU A 56 -7.24 17.43 1.19
N TYR A 57 -6.64 16.26 1.29
CA TYR A 57 -6.86 15.33 2.40
C TYR A 57 -5.61 14.47 2.64
N ASP A 58 -5.53 13.92 3.82
CA ASP A 58 -4.50 12.97 4.22
C ASP A 58 -5.15 11.72 4.82
N LEU A 59 -4.51 10.57 4.60
CA LEU A 59 -5.03 9.28 5.03
C LEU A 59 -4.02 8.56 5.91
N ALA A 60 -4.50 8.02 7.01
CA ALA A 60 -3.73 7.10 7.83
C ALA A 60 -4.54 5.83 8.12
N GLY A 61 -3.86 4.75 8.47
CA GLY A 61 -4.52 3.49 8.79
C GLY A 61 -3.83 2.77 9.92
N TYR A 62 -4.62 2.06 10.72
CA TYR A 62 -4.15 1.20 11.78
C TYR A 62 -4.66 -0.21 11.56
N SER A 63 -3.74 -1.14 11.36
CA SER A 63 -4.04 -2.56 11.14
C SER A 63 -3.63 -3.39 12.35
N THR A 64 -4.52 -4.26 12.80
CA THR A 64 -4.22 -5.27 13.84
C THR A 64 -4.29 -6.66 13.25
N GLY A 65 -3.29 -7.47 13.56
CA GLY A 65 -3.23 -8.87 13.19
C GLY A 65 -2.73 -9.73 14.34
N VAL A 66 -2.85 -11.04 14.17
CA VAL A 66 -2.38 -12.02 15.16
C VAL A 66 -1.52 -13.08 14.48
N VAL A 67 -0.52 -13.56 15.21
CA VAL A 67 0.34 -14.69 14.82
C VAL A 67 0.74 -15.44 16.08
N ASP A 68 0.86 -16.75 15.99
CA ASP A 68 1.43 -17.56 17.07
C ASP A 68 2.90 -17.18 17.27
N LYS A 69 3.33 -17.06 18.51
CA LYS A 69 4.68 -16.59 18.84
C LYS A 69 5.81 -17.40 18.15
N ASP A 70 5.61 -18.69 18.02
CA ASP A 70 6.54 -19.62 17.37
C ASP A 70 6.49 -19.56 15.83
N LYS A 71 5.53 -18.84 15.25
CA LYS A 71 5.36 -18.66 13.81
C LYS A 71 5.76 -17.26 13.32
N ILE A 72 6.21 -16.39 14.21
CA ILE A 72 6.67 -15.06 13.83
C ILE A 72 7.82 -15.18 12.84
N ILE A 73 7.71 -14.46 11.73
CA ILE A 73 8.78 -14.32 10.74
C ILE A 73 9.67 -13.17 11.19
N ASP A 74 10.81 -13.48 11.76
CA ASP A 74 11.74 -12.55 12.39
C ASP A 74 13.16 -12.57 11.79
N ASN A 75 13.32 -13.19 10.62
CA ASN A 75 14.58 -13.36 9.89
C ASN A 75 15.67 -14.22 10.58
N SER A 76 15.49 -14.65 11.82
CA SER A 76 16.49 -15.39 12.59
C SER A 76 16.94 -16.72 11.95
N LEU A 77 16.14 -17.27 11.05
CA LEU A 77 16.42 -18.55 10.35
C LEU A 77 17.07 -18.36 8.97
N MET A 78 17.35 -17.12 8.55
CA MET A 78 18.04 -16.87 7.29
C MET A 78 19.47 -17.36 7.31
N LYS A 79 19.94 -17.86 6.17
CA LYS A 79 21.32 -18.31 5.99
C LYS A 79 21.75 -18.18 4.53
N GLU A 80 23.03 -18.21 4.31
CA GLU A 80 23.61 -18.26 2.97
C GLU A 80 23.05 -19.45 2.16
N GLY A 81 22.74 -19.23 0.91
CA GLY A 81 22.11 -20.20 0.00
C GLY A 81 20.58 -20.21 0.03
N ASP A 82 19.93 -19.38 0.86
CA ASP A 82 18.46 -19.22 0.79
C ASP A 82 18.03 -18.54 -0.51
N VAL A 83 16.86 -18.93 -1.01
CA VAL A 83 16.31 -18.41 -2.26
C VAL A 83 15.48 -17.17 -1.99
N ILE A 84 15.70 -16.13 -2.79
CA ILE A 84 14.89 -14.91 -2.77
C ILE A 84 13.85 -14.99 -3.89
N ILE A 85 12.58 -14.76 -3.54
CA ILE A 85 11.47 -14.71 -4.48
C ILE A 85 10.89 -13.30 -4.48
N ALA A 86 10.77 -12.71 -5.68
CA ALA A 86 10.13 -11.41 -5.85
C ALA A 86 8.66 -11.57 -6.22
N LEU A 87 7.80 -10.79 -5.57
CA LEU A 87 6.41 -10.61 -5.96
C LEU A 87 6.29 -9.30 -6.76
N PRO A 88 5.77 -9.33 -8.00
CA PRO A 88 5.69 -8.14 -8.82
C PRO A 88 4.68 -7.13 -8.27
N SER A 89 4.97 -5.84 -8.45
CA SER A 89 4.03 -4.75 -8.18
C SER A 89 2.93 -4.67 -9.25
N SER A 90 1.88 -3.91 -8.97
CA SER A 90 0.83 -3.54 -9.93
C SER A 90 1.12 -2.20 -10.64
N GLY A 91 2.18 -1.52 -10.27
CA GLY A 91 2.56 -0.19 -10.74
C GLY A 91 3.51 0.48 -9.77
N VAL A 92 3.52 1.80 -9.74
CA VAL A 92 4.34 2.60 -8.83
C VAL A 92 3.95 2.42 -7.37
N HIS A 93 2.73 1.96 -7.12
CA HIS A 93 2.10 1.90 -5.79
C HIS A 93 1.98 3.30 -5.16
N SER A 94 2.50 3.49 -3.95
CA SER A 94 2.38 4.73 -3.19
C SER A 94 3.72 5.42 -2.88
N ASN A 95 4.83 4.95 -3.44
CA ASN A 95 6.15 5.51 -3.20
C ASN A 95 6.76 6.14 -4.46
N GLY A 96 7.63 7.13 -4.28
CA GLY A 96 8.38 7.75 -5.37
C GLY A 96 7.60 8.80 -6.17
N PHE A 97 6.42 9.24 -5.73
CA PHE A 97 5.59 10.19 -6.47
C PHE A 97 6.21 11.58 -6.64
N SER A 98 7.10 12.01 -5.78
CA SER A 98 7.85 13.26 -5.98
C SER A 98 8.67 13.22 -7.29
N LEU A 99 9.33 12.09 -7.57
CA LEU A 99 10.05 11.89 -8.83
C LEU A 99 9.08 11.68 -10.01
N VAL A 100 8.03 10.91 -9.82
CA VAL A 100 6.98 10.67 -10.83
C VAL A 100 6.37 11.99 -11.31
N ARG A 101 5.96 12.86 -10.39
CA ARG A 101 5.42 14.18 -10.74
C ARG A 101 6.40 15.01 -11.56
N LYS A 102 7.68 14.97 -11.21
CA LYS A 102 8.73 15.70 -11.92
C LYS A 102 9.01 15.12 -13.31
N VAL A 103 9.09 13.79 -13.44
CA VAL A 103 9.39 13.10 -14.71
C VAL A 103 8.28 13.31 -15.74
N PHE A 104 7.03 13.22 -15.30
CA PHE A 104 5.86 13.38 -16.17
C PHE A 104 5.35 14.80 -16.25
N ASP A 105 5.99 15.75 -15.54
CA ASP A 105 5.57 17.15 -15.47
C ASP A 105 4.04 17.29 -15.24
N VAL A 106 3.56 16.63 -14.18
CA VAL A 106 2.12 16.43 -13.92
C VAL A 106 1.34 17.74 -13.85
N GLU A 107 2.00 18.83 -13.47
CA GLU A 107 1.37 20.16 -13.35
C GLU A 107 1.14 20.84 -14.71
N HIS A 108 1.96 20.51 -15.74
CA HIS A 108 1.92 21.22 -17.04
C HIS A 108 1.61 20.29 -18.22
N SER A 109 1.66 18.97 -18.04
CA SER A 109 1.40 17.99 -19.10
C SER A 109 -0.05 17.50 -19.07
N ASP A 110 -0.58 17.14 -20.23
CA ASP A 110 -1.87 16.45 -20.31
C ASP A 110 -1.75 14.97 -19.93
N ILE A 111 -1.73 14.72 -18.63
CA ILE A 111 -1.66 13.35 -18.09
C ILE A 111 -2.95 12.54 -18.28
N LYS A 112 -4.02 13.15 -18.84
CA LYS A 112 -5.30 12.49 -19.12
C LYS A 112 -5.40 12.00 -20.58
N ALA A 113 -4.52 12.47 -21.47
CA ALA A 113 -4.51 12.01 -22.86
C ALA A 113 -4.21 10.50 -22.94
N PRO A 114 -4.92 9.73 -23.79
CA PRO A 114 -4.62 8.33 -24.04
C PRO A 114 -3.21 8.14 -24.64
N VAL A 115 -2.49 7.13 -24.18
CA VAL A 115 -1.16 6.77 -24.63
C VAL A 115 -1.19 5.35 -25.22
N GLU A 116 -0.79 5.18 -26.47
CA GLU A 116 -0.86 3.90 -27.18
C GLU A 116 -0.01 2.82 -26.51
N GLU A 117 1.21 3.17 -26.07
CA GLU A 117 2.14 2.28 -25.37
C GLU A 117 1.60 1.79 -24.01
N LEU A 118 0.63 2.49 -23.44
CA LEU A 118 -0.07 2.11 -22.21
C LEU A 118 -1.39 1.36 -22.49
N GLY A 119 -1.56 0.87 -23.72
CA GLY A 119 -2.79 0.18 -24.13
C GLY A 119 -4.02 1.08 -24.20
N GLY A 120 -3.81 2.36 -24.52
CA GLY A 120 -4.86 3.38 -24.60
C GLY A 120 -5.24 4.02 -23.26
N LYS A 121 -4.62 3.62 -22.16
CA LYS A 121 -4.76 4.32 -20.87
C LYS A 121 -3.95 5.61 -20.87
N SER A 122 -4.39 6.56 -20.08
CA SER A 122 -3.60 7.76 -19.81
C SER A 122 -2.48 7.51 -18.81
N VAL A 123 -1.51 8.41 -18.73
CA VAL A 123 -0.49 8.42 -17.67
C VAL A 123 -1.14 8.49 -16.30
N GLY A 124 -2.12 9.38 -16.11
CA GLY A 124 -2.85 9.54 -14.86
C GLY A 124 -3.55 8.25 -14.41
N GLU A 125 -4.31 7.60 -15.29
CA GLU A 125 -4.95 6.31 -14.99
C GLU A 125 -3.95 5.21 -14.62
N THR A 126 -2.81 5.17 -15.29
CA THR A 126 -1.75 4.19 -15.02
C THR A 126 -1.10 4.43 -13.66
N LEU A 127 -0.84 5.69 -13.32
CA LEU A 127 -0.24 6.09 -12.04
C LEU A 127 -1.19 5.88 -10.86
N LEU A 128 -2.51 5.95 -11.09
CA LEU A 128 -3.54 5.70 -10.09
C LEU A 128 -3.90 4.21 -9.92
N THR A 129 -3.18 3.31 -10.59
CA THR A 129 -3.38 1.86 -10.38
C THR A 129 -3.21 1.52 -8.89
N PRO A 130 -4.23 0.93 -8.23
CA PRO A 130 -4.17 0.64 -6.81
C PRO A 130 -3.01 -0.27 -6.43
N THR A 131 -2.43 -0.04 -5.26
CA THR A 131 -1.43 -0.93 -4.67
C THR A 131 -2.00 -2.33 -4.51
N LYS A 132 -1.31 -3.31 -5.04
CA LYS A 132 -1.70 -4.72 -4.93
C LYS A 132 -1.69 -5.18 -3.48
N ILE A 133 -2.73 -5.86 -3.06
CA ILE A 133 -2.84 -6.44 -1.73
C ILE A 133 -2.24 -7.85 -1.74
N TYR A 134 -1.16 -8.06 -0.98
CA TYR A 134 -0.39 -9.32 -0.96
C TYR A 134 -0.77 -10.25 0.20
N VAL A 135 -1.71 -9.87 1.05
CA VAL A 135 -2.02 -10.57 2.30
C VAL A 135 -2.36 -12.04 2.06
N LYS A 136 -3.38 -12.32 1.25
CA LYS A 136 -3.82 -13.71 0.98
C LYS A 136 -2.74 -14.57 0.32
N PRO A 137 -2.05 -14.10 -0.75
CA PRO A 137 -0.94 -14.85 -1.34
C PRO A 137 0.19 -15.15 -0.35
N VAL A 138 0.59 -14.17 0.47
CA VAL A 138 1.65 -14.35 1.45
C VAL A 138 1.22 -15.32 2.56
N LEU A 139 0.02 -15.19 3.12
CA LEU A 139 -0.49 -16.12 4.11
C LEU A 139 -0.57 -17.55 3.58
N SER A 140 -1.06 -17.73 2.34
CA SER A 140 -1.07 -19.05 1.69
C SER A 140 0.34 -19.62 1.45
N LEU A 141 1.32 -18.75 1.21
CA LEU A 141 2.71 -19.18 1.06
C LEU A 141 3.30 -19.66 2.38
N VAL A 142 3.13 -18.90 3.47
CA VAL A 142 3.69 -19.24 4.78
C VAL A 142 3.08 -20.50 5.40
N GLU A 143 1.87 -20.88 4.98
CA GLU A 143 1.26 -22.16 5.36
C GLU A 143 1.93 -23.39 4.69
N LYS A 144 2.56 -23.19 3.53
CA LYS A 144 3.10 -24.28 2.69
C LYS A 144 4.61 -24.34 2.68
N VAL A 145 5.25 -23.21 2.90
CA VAL A 145 6.71 -23.04 2.80
C VAL A 145 7.21 -22.30 4.04
N LYS A 146 8.35 -22.75 4.58
CA LYS A 146 9.03 -22.03 5.65
C LYS A 146 9.64 -20.74 5.10
N VAL A 147 8.87 -19.65 5.17
CA VAL A 147 9.35 -18.29 4.86
C VAL A 147 10.21 -17.81 6.03
N LYS A 148 11.41 -17.31 5.74
CA LYS A 148 12.37 -16.91 6.75
C LYS A 148 12.45 -15.39 6.95
N GLY A 149 11.97 -14.62 5.97
CA GLY A 149 11.90 -13.16 6.05
C GLY A 149 11.07 -12.60 4.91
N ILE A 150 10.61 -11.39 5.07
CA ILE A 150 9.83 -10.66 4.08
C ILE A 150 10.33 -9.22 4.05
N SER A 151 10.68 -8.73 2.87
CA SER A 151 11.03 -7.32 2.66
C SER A 151 9.96 -6.63 1.85
N HIS A 152 9.40 -5.57 2.39
CA HIS A 152 8.50 -4.67 1.66
C HIS A 152 9.33 -3.56 1.02
N ILE A 153 9.37 -3.55 -0.31
CA ILE A 153 10.16 -2.57 -1.06
C ILE A 153 9.38 -1.26 -1.17
N THR A 154 9.93 -0.19 -0.59
CA THR A 154 9.39 1.15 -0.55
C THR A 154 10.43 2.16 -1.04
N GLY A 155 10.40 3.41 -0.55
CA GLY A 155 11.45 4.40 -0.81
C GLY A 155 12.83 3.86 -0.46
N GLY A 156 13.84 4.16 -1.26
CA GLY A 156 15.19 3.60 -1.15
C GLY A 156 15.42 2.27 -1.89
N GLY A 157 14.36 1.63 -2.39
CA GLY A 157 14.44 0.44 -3.25
C GLY A 157 15.06 -0.77 -2.56
N PHE A 158 15.67 -1.66 -3.32
CA PHE A 158 16.28 -2.88 -2.82
C PHE A 158 17.42 -2.64 -1.82
N TYR A 159 18.25 -1.65 -2.11
CA TYR A 159 19.46 -1.38 -1.31
C TYR A 159 19.16 -0.93 0.12
N GLU A 160 18.03 -0.26 0.36
CA GLU A 160 17.66 0.18 1.71
C GLU A 160 16.66 -0.76 2.39
N ASN A 161 15.79 -1.43 1.64
CA ASN A 161 14.73 -2.23 2.25
C ASN A 161 15.14 -3.68 2.53
N ILE A 162 15.88 -4.33 1.61
CA ILE A 162 16.31 -5.71 1.81
C ILE A 162 17.21 -5.87 3.04
N PRO A 163 18.23 -5.01 3.28
CA PRO A 163 19.09 -5.14 4.45
C PRO A 163 18.36 -5.09 5.80
N ARG A 164 17.20 -4.41 5.87
CA ARG A 164 16.38 -4.39 7.10
C ARG A 164 15.78 -5.74 7.46
N SER A 165 15.69 -6.64 6.48
CA SER A 165 15.11 -7.97 6.63
C SER A 165 16.18 -9.07 6.70
N ILE A 166 17.46 -8.72 6.70
CA ILE A 166 18.60 -9.63 6.82
C ILE A 166 19.16 -9.51 8.24
N PRO A 167 19.57 -10.64 8.89
CA PRO A 167 20.20 -10.62 10.22
C PRO A 167 21.46 -9.80 10.30
#